data_6776576fa5276367b62a7dff1a44efff
#
_entry.id   6776576fa5276367b62a7dff1a44efff
#
_cell.length_a   1.000
_cell.length_b   1.000
_cell.length_c   1.000
_cell.angle_alpha   90.00
_cell.angle_beta   90.00
_cell.angle_gamma   90.00
#
_symmetry.space_group_name_H-M   'P 1'
#
loop_
_entity.id
_entity.type
_entity.pdbx_description
1 polymer ?
#
loop_
_entity_poly.entity_id
_entity_poly.type
_entity_poly.pdbx_seq_one_letter_code
_entity_poly.pdbx_strand_id
1 'polypeptide(L)'
;MEADWFSDPPSAPPWGVSPPVLRQRLQQRPPAHSQPRPRRKALRHLGRALAYLAIVFLSLDFAAEAYFISLNWVNPPVTAYMLEGGGEHLHDYVALKYVSLYMIAATIAHEDAQLPTQFTGVDWDQWWSRVTAYLNHRKDPYGSPIPEQLAKNLLLWPSKNPIRKTLDAVLAEQLVHSISRQRVLELYLNEAQFGPDIYGVCDATWYYFDESPDDIGLNEAYELMGVLPSPVHAHRLPGGGIDMNPATPDGRIERGLIRNAEFYVPRDLEIDGGLNLLAEMGITGTAQGEPNGPGDCRTMPPDIRKLIAAGQRSSTGTS
;
A
#
# COMPACT_ATOMS: atom_id res chain seq x y z
N MET A 1 -94.29 -14.19 -54.58
CA MET A 1 -94.54 -15.63 -54.56
C MET A 1 -93.62 -16.23 -53.49
N GLU A 2 -94.27 -16.46 -52.37
CA GLU A 2 -93.67 -17.05 -51.17
C GLU A 2 -93.36 -18.49 -51.37
N ALA A 3 -92.31 -18.97 -50.76
CA ALA A 3 -92.16 -20.41 -50.48
C ALA A 3 -91.45 -20.56 -49.15
N ASP A 4 -92.31 -20.95 -48.23
CA ASP A 4 -91.97 -21.43 -46.87
C ASP A 4 -90.94 -22.59 -46.94
N TRP A 5 -89.94 -22.54 -46.10
CA TRP A 5 -89.11 -23.68 -45.72
C TRP A 5 -88.98 -23.71 -44.21
N PHE A 6 -90.04 -24.07 -43.52
CA PHE A 6 -89.97 -24.69 -42.21
C PHE A 6 -89.97 -26.19 -42.42
N SER A 7 -88.89 -26.83 -42.32
CA SER A 7 -88.77 -28.24 -42.17
C SER A 7 -88.18 -28.53 -40.79
N ASP A 8 -88.87 -29.39 -40.07
CA ASP A 8 -88.61 -29.83 -38.70
C ASP A 8 -87.18 -30.32 -38.48
N PRO A 9 -86.64 -30.09 -37.28
CA PRO A 9 -85.32 -30.69 -36.97
C PRO A 9 -85.39 -32.20 -36.88
N PRO A 10 -84.35 -32.88 -37.36
CA PRO A 10 -84.32 -34.34 -37.30
C PRO A 10 -84.39 -34.84 -35.85
N SER A 11 -85.26 -35.81 -35.61
CA SER A 11 -85.42 -36.52 -34.36
C SER A 11 -84.13 -37.08 -33.85
N ALA A 12 -83.87 -36.86 -32.54
CA ALA A 12 -82.72 -37.39 -31.84
C ALA A 12 -82.56 -38.92 -32.02
N PRO A 13 -81.30 -39.37 -32.17
CA PRO A 13 -81.04 -40.84 -32.29
C PRO A 13 -81.33 -41.53 -30.95
N PRO A 14 -81.80 -42.83 -31.06
CA PRO A 14 -82.34 -43.53 -29.88
C PRO A 14 -81.24 -44.12 -28.95
N TRP A 15 -80.12 -43.52 -28.90
CA TRP A 15 -79.09 -43.99 -27.95
C TRP A 15 -78.99 -43.00 -26.83
N GLY A 16 -79.85 -43.11 -25.81
CA GLY A 16 -79.76 -42.40 -24.55
C GLY A 16 -78.57 -42.86 -23.76
N VAL A 17 -77.38 -42.28 -24.04
CA VAL A 17 -76.23 -42.33 -23.18
C VAL A 17 -75.77 -40.93 -22.98
N SER A 18 -76.23 -40.33 -21.92
CA SER A 18 -75.64 -39.12 -21.34
C SER A 18 -74.26 -39.54 -20.84
N PRO A 19 -73.15 -38.91 -21.26
CA PRO A 19 -71.87 -39.26 -20.77
C PRO A 19 -71.65 -38.47 -19.39
N PRO A 20 -71.77 -39.13 -18.23
CA PRO A 20 -71.47 -38.53 -16.98
C PRO A 20 -69.97 -38.33 -16.79
N VAL A 21 -69.15 -38.80 -17.72
CA VAL A 21 -67.66 -38.85 -17.56
C VAL A 21 -66.97 -37.52 -17.90
N LEU A 22 -67.59 -36.66 -18.73
CA LEU A 22 -66.89 -35.37 -19.06
C LEU A 22 -67.05 -34.28 -17.98
N ARG A 23 -68.11 -34.32 -17.19
CA ARG A 23 -68.25 -33.33 -16.11
C ARG A 23 -67.34 -33.64 -14.89
N GLN A 24 -67.01 -34.88 -14.62
CA GLN A 24 -66.10 -35.25 -13.51
C GLN A 24 -64.61 -34.94 -13.78
N ARG A 25 -64.19 -34.90 -15.05
CA ARG A 25 -62.78 -34.57 -15.36
C ARG A 25 -62.48 -33.09 -15.32
N LEU A 26 -63.49 -32.20 -15.35
CA LEU A 26 -63.29 -30.78 -15.24
C LEU A 26 -63.27 -30.27 -13.76
N GLN A 27 -63.70 -31.10 -12.83
CA GLN A 27 -63.71 -30.77 -11.39
C GLN A 27 -62.47 -31.29 -10.62
N GLN A 28 -61.60 -32.07 -11.29
CA GLN A 28 -60.34 -32.54 -10.69
C GLN A 28 -59.13 -31.83 -11.28
N ARG A 29 -59.18 -30.48 -11.47
CA ARG A 29 -57.96 -29.73 -11.51
C ARG A 29 -57.40 -29.69 -10.08
N PRO A 30 -56.23 -30.32 -9.83
CA PRO A 30 -55.60 -30.15 -8.54
C PRO A 30 -55.44 -28.66 -8.29
N PRO A 31 -55.62 -28.15 -7.06
CA PRO A 31 -55.38 -26.76 -6.72
C PRO A 31 -53.96 -26.47 -7.22
N ALA A 32 -53.83 -25.38 -7.98
CA ALA A 32 -52.53 -24.91 -8.40
C ALA A 32 -51.75 -24.66 -7.07
N HIS A 33 -50.85 -25.62 -6.74
CA HIS A 33 -49.89 -25.41 -5.68
C HIS A 33 -49.10 -24.18 -6.12
N SER A 34 -49.46 -23.06 -5.54
CA SER A 34 -48.64 -21.86 -5.61
C SER A 34 -47.31 -22.21 -4.96
N GLN A 35 -46.36 -22.71 -5.75
CA GLN A 35 -44.99 -22.91 -5.25
C GLN A 35 -44.52 -21.59 -4.66
N PRO A 36 -44.10 -21.56 -3.41
CA PRO A 36 -43.65 -20.35 -2.77
C PRO A 36 -42.47 -19.83 -3.61
N ARG A 37 -42.63 -18.62 -4.14
CA ARG A 37 -41.67 -17.95 -5.04
C ARG A 37 -40.28 -18.01 -4.43
N PRO A 38 -39.31 -18.76 -5.02
CA PRO A 38 -37.96 -18.95 -4.44
C PRO A 38 -37.18 -17.63 -4.30
N ARG A 39 -37.59 -16.58 -5.02
CA ARG A 39 -36.98 -15.25 -5.03
C ARG A 39 -36.92 -14.58 -3.64
N ARG A 40 -37.93 -14.70 -2.78
CA ARG A 40 -37.91 -14.03 -1.46
C ARG A 40 -36.92 -14.65 -0.47
N LYS A 41 -36.70 -15.95 -0.52
CA LYS A 41 -35.70 -16.62 0.32
C LYS A 41 -34.29 -16.28 -0.16
N ALA A 42 -34.04 -16.31 -1.49
CA ALA A 42 -32.76 -15.93 -2.08
C ALA A 42 -32.37 -14.47 -1.76
N LEU A 43 -33.32 -13.52 -1.86
CA LEU A 43 -33.09 -12.12 -1.49
C LEU A 43 -32.77 -11.96 0.01
N ARG A 44 -33.38 -12.73 0.90
CA ARG A 44 -33.06 -12.71 2.33
C ARG A 44 -31.65 -13.26 2.62
N HIS A 45 -31.23 -14.32 1.93
CA HIS A 45 -29.89 -14.88 2.06
C HIS A 45 -28.85 -13.92 1.48
N LEU A 46 -29.13 -13.30 0.34
CA LEU A 46 -28.27 -12.27 -0.25
C LEU A 46 -28.12 -11.06 0.69
N GLY A 47 -29.24 -10.57 1.25
CA GLY A 47 -29.21 -9.46 2.21
C GLY A 47 -28.40 -9.79 3.48
N ARG A 48 -28.51 -11.02 4.01
CA ARG A 48 -27.69 -11.47 5.13
C ARG A 48 -26.21 -11.57 4.76
N ALA A 49 -25.89 -12.14 3.59
CA ALA A 49 -24.50 -12.22 3.10
C ALA A 49 -23.87 -10.84 2.95
N LEU A 50 -24.59 -9.89 2.35
CA LEU A 50 -24.14 -8.50 2.23
C LEU A 50 -23.97 -7.83 3.61
N ALA A 51 -24.88 -8.08 4.56
CA ALA A 51 -24.74 -7.56 5.93
C ALA A 51 -23.50 -8.13 6.64
N TYR A 52 -23.23 -9.44 6.51
CA TYR A 52 -22.00 -10.03 7.06
C TYR A 52 -20.74 -9.45 6.41
N LEU A 53 -20.73 -9.30 5.09
CA LEU A 53 -19.60 -8.67 4.38
C LEU A 53 -19.39 -7.22 4.85
N ALA A 54 -20.46 -6.46 5.02
CA ALA A 54 -20.36 -5.10 5.55
C ALA A 54 -19.83 -5.06 6.99
N ILE A 55 -20.28 -5.97 7.85
CA ILE A 55 -19.77 -6.08 9.23
C ILE A 55 -18.27 -6.42 9.23
N VAL A 56 -17.84 -7.39 8.42
CA VAL A 56 -16.42 -7.76 8.30
C VAL A 56 -15.61 -6.56 7.80
N PHE A 57 -16.07 -5.89 6.74
CA PHE A 57 -15.40 -4.71 6.21
C PHE A 57 -15.25 -3.61 7.27
N LEU A 58 -16.34 -3.23 7.93
CA LEU A 58 -16.32 -2.21 8.99
C LEU A 58 -15.44 -2.61 10.19
N SER A 59 -15.38 -3.91 10.52
CA SER A 59 -14.51 -4.40 11.58
C SER A 59 -13.03 -4.29 11.22
N LEU A 60 -12.68 -4.59 9.97
CA LEU A 60 -11.30 -4.44 9.47
C LEU A 60 -10.91 -2.96 9.36
N ASP A 61 -11.81 -2.12 8.88
CA ASP A 61 -11.64 -0.68 8.79
C ASP A 61 -11.38 -0.07 10.18
N PHE A 62 -12.22 -0.41 11.16
CA PHE A 62 -12.03 0.02 12.55
C PHE A 62 -10.72 -0.51 13.16
N ALA A 63 -10.33 -1.75 12.85
CA ALA A 63 -9.08 -2.31 13.33
C ALA A 63 -7.85 -1.58 12.74
N ALA A 64 -7.90 -1.22 11.46
CA ALA A 64 -6.85 -0.43 10.80
C ALA A 64 -6.74 0.97 11.42
N GLU A 65 -7.87 1.64 11.65
CA GLU A 65 -7.93 2.95 12.31
C GLU A 65 -7.33 2.89 13.72
N ALA A 66 -7.75 1.90 14.53
CA ALA A 66 -7.21 1.70 15.87
C ALA A 66 -5.70 1.43 15.86
N TYR A 67 -5.21 0.67 14.88
CA TYR A 67 -3.78 0.44 14.68
C TYR A 67 -3.07 1.76 14.35
N PHE A 68 -3.53 2.54 13.39
CA PHE A 68 -2.91 3.82 13.03
C PHE A 68 -2.92 4.81 14.21
N ILE A 69 -4.01 4.91 14.95
CA ILE A 69 -4.05 5.73 16.17
C ILE A 69 -2.96 5.28 17.16
N SER A 70 -2.73 3.97 17.33
CA SER A 70 -1.71 3.45 18.24
C SER A 70 -0.29 3.88 17.87
N LEU A 71 -0.03 4.14 16.58
CA LEU A 71 1.27 4.61 16.08
C LEU A 71 1.69 5.99 16.61
N ASN A 72 0.79 6.74 17.25
CA ASN A 72 1.19 7.95 17.95
C ASN A 72 2.14 7.69 19.15
N TRP A 73 2.11 6.48 19.71
CA TRP A 73 2.85 6.12 20.92
C TRP A 73 3.72 4.86 20.77
N VAL A 74 3.43 4.04 19.76
CA VAL A 74 4.10 2.75 19.56
C VAL A 74 4.76 2.73 18.20
N ASN A 75 6.02 2.30 18.16
CA ASN A 75 6.72 2.02 16.91
C ASN A 75 6.41 0.58 16.48
N PRO A 76 6.07 0.32 15.22
CA PRO A 76 5.86 -1.05 14.76
C PRO A 76 7.20 -1.80 14.78
N PRO A 77 7.27 -2.93 15.47
CA PRO A 77 8.50 -3.73 15.50
C PRO A 77 8.77 -4.47 14.19
N VAL A 78 7.72 -4.66 13.39
CA VAL A 78 7.75 -5.34 12.10
C VAL A 78 6.57 -4.89 11.27
N THR A 79 6.77 -4.77 9.95
CA THR A 79 5.70 -4.42 9.00
C THR A 79 5.24 -5.64 8.20
N ALA A 80 4.08 -5.54 7.56
CA ALA A 80 3.61 -6.57 6.64
C ALA A 80 4.59 -6.79 5.47
N TYR A 81 5.25 -5.72 5.03
CA TYR A 81 6.26 -5.78 3.97
C TYR A 81 7.52 -6.54 4.41
N MET A 82 8.02 -6.32 5.63
CA MET A 82 9.14 -7.08 6.20
C MET A 82 8.82 -8.57 6.31
N LEU A 83 7.62 -8.92 6.79
CA LEU A 83 7.21 -10.33 6.95
C LEU A 83 7.19 -11.10 5.63
N GLU A 84 6.95 -10.44 4.51
CA GLU A 84 6.96 -11.10 3.20
C GLU A 84 8.39 -11.41 2.71
N GLY A 85 9.37 -10.60 3.08
CA GLY A 85 10.78 -10.86 2.76
C GLY A 85 11.34 -12.15 3.35
N GLY A 86 10.75 -12.66 4.44
CA GLY A 86 11.01 -13.98 5.01
C GLY A 86 12.40 -14.17 5.64
N GLY A 87 13.20 -13.12 5.73
CA GLY A 87 14.56 -13.09 6.27
C GLY A 87 14.67 -12.56 7.70
N GLU A 88 15.89 -12.46 8.22
CA GLU A 88 16.20 -11.63 9.39
C GLU A 88 16.09 -10.16 8.95
N HIS A 89 15.29 -9.36 9.67
CA HIS A 89 15.16 -7.94 9.38
C HIS A 89 16.06 -7.16 10.32
N LEU A 90 16.96 -6.37 9.75
CA LEU A 90 17.71 -5.35 10.47
C LEU A 90 16.86 -4.09 10.50
N HIS A 91 16.44 -3.69 11.68
CA HIS A 91 15.47 -2.64 11.87
C HIS A 91 15.62 -1.99 13.25
N ASP A 92 16.56 -1.09 13.37
CA ASP A 92 16.78 -0.27 14.56
C ASP A 92 16.11 1.10 14.37
N TYR A 93 15.27 1.47 15.30
CA TYR A 93 14.46 2.69 15.22
C TYR A 93 15.28 3.92 15.59
N VAL A 94 15.08 5.02 14.82
CA VAL A 94 15.61 6.34 15.14
C VAL A 94 14.49 7.39 15.22
N ALA A 95 14.46 8.21 16.26
CA ALA A 95 13.51 9.31 16.36
C ALA A 95 13.85 10.41 15.35
N LEU A 96 12.85 11.07 14.76
CA LEU A 96 13.01 12.05 13.69
C LEU A 96 14.00 13.17 14.05
N LYS A 97 14.03 13.61 15.30
CA LYS A 97 14.97 14.63 15.79
C LYS A 97 16.46 14.23 15.74
N TYR A 98 16.75 12.94 15.63
CA TYR A 98 18.10 12.39 15.46
C TYR A 98 18.40 11.98 14.01
N VAL A 99 17.64 12.48 13.06
CA VAL A 99 17.90 12.32 11.63
C VAL A 99 18.34 13.64 11.05
N SER A 100 19.38 13.63 10.23
CA SER A 100 19.91 14.81 9.54
C SER A 100 18.81 15.57 8.79
N LEU A 101 18.82 16.90 8.87
CA LEU A 101 17.92 17.75 8.09
C LEU A 101 18.06 17.50 6.59
N TYR A 102 19.26 17.15 6.13
CA TYR A 102 19.49 16.79 4.73
C TYR A 102 18.77 15.53 4.33
N MET A 103 18.78 14.49 5.19
CA MET A 103 18.03 13.24 4.94
C MET A 103 16.53 13.49 4.90
N ILE A 104 16.02 14.25 5.87
CA ILE A 104 14.61 14.60 5.94
C ILE A 104 14.17 15.37 4.68
N ALA A 105 14.94 16.41 4.31
CA ALA A 105 14.64 17.26 3.17
C ALA A 105 14.77 16.50 1.83
N ALA A 106 15.81 15.67 1.67
CA ALA A 106 16.00 14.84 0.49
C ALA A 106 14.85 13.84 0.32
N THR A 107 14.37 13.25 1.42
CA THR A 107 13.23 12.32 1.39
C THR A 107 11.97 13.02 0.91
N ILE A 108 11.67 14.21 1.42
CA ILE A 108 10.50 14.98 1.01
C ILE A 108 10.61 15.38 -0.47
N ALA A 109 11.72 15.97 -0.87
CA ALA A 109 11.94 16.44 -2.24
C ALA A 109 11.88 15.29 -3.26
N HIS A 110 12.34 14.09 -2.89
CA HIS A 110 12.40 12.95 -3.80
C HIS A 110 11.09 12.16 -3.85
N GLU A 111 10.48 11.92 -2.70
CA GLU A 111 9.34 11.01 -2.57
C GLU A 111 7.99 11.71 -2.55
N ASP A 112 7.92 12.90 -1.94
CA ASP A 112 6.65 13.61 -1.77
C ASP A 112 6.85 15.10 -1.48
N ALA A 113 7.19 15.88 -2.49
CA ALA A 113 7.39 17.33 -2.38
C ALA A 113 6.14 18.10 -1.89
N GLN A 114 4.97 17.47 -1.93
CA GLN A 114 3.73 18.07 -1.45
C GLN A 114 3.47 17.82 0.04
N LEU A 115 4.17 16.87 0.66
CA LEU A 115 3.96 16.52 2.07
C LEU A 115 3.98 17.73 3.03
N PRO A 116 4.84 18.77 2.86
CA PRO A 116 4.83 19.92 3.74
C PRO A 116 3.57 20.78 3.66
N THR A 117 2.97 20.91 2.48
CA THR A 117 1.84 21.81 2.20
C THR A 117 0.51 21.09 2.13
N GLN A 118 0.49 19.88 1.55
CA GLN A 118 -0.71 19.07 1.35
C GLN A 118 -0.58 17.75 2.11
N PHE A 119 -1.19 17.67 3.29
CA PHE A 119 -1.21 16.45 4.06
C PHE A 119 -2.50 15.68 3.80
N THR A 120 -2.51 14.96 2.70
CA THR A 120 -3.60 14.07 2.28
C THR A 120 -3.06 12.67 2.04
N GLY A 121 -3.86 11.66 2.33
CA GLY A 121 -3.49 10.27 2.06
C GLY A 121 -3.46 9.97 0.56
N VAL A 122 -4.26 10.69 -0.21
CA VAL A 122 -4.44 10.50 -1.65
C VAL A 122 -4.53 11.83 -2.36
N ASP A 123 -3.71 12.02 -3.36
CA ASP A 123 -3.95 13.03 -4.39
C ASP A 123 -4.94 12.45 -5.41
N TRP A 124 -6.20 12.90 -5.36
CA TRP A 124 -7.28 12.35 -6.17
C TRP A 124 -7.11 12.63 -7.68
N ASP A 125 -6.47 13.72 -8.05
CA ASP A 125 -6.22 14.05 -9.47
C ASP A 125 -5.14 13.12 -10.04
N GLN A 126 -4.07 12.91 -9.30
CA GLN A 126 -3.05 11.94 -9.64
C GLN A 126 -3.60 10.51 -9.61
N TRP A 127 -4.46 10.18 -8.64
CA TRP A 127 -5.09 8.86 -8.54
C TRP A 127 -5.91 8.54 -9.80
N TRP A 128 -6.73 9.48 -10.27
CA TRP A 128 -7.47 9.32 -11.52
C TRP A 128 -6.54 9.17 -12.73
N SER A 129 -5.45 9.92 -12.78
CA SER A 129 -4.46 9.82 -13.84
C SER A 129 -3.80 8.44 -13.86
N ARG A 130 -3.49 7.87 -12.68
CA ARG A 130 -2.96 6.50 -12.52
C ARG A 130 -3.95 5.44 -12.96
N VAL A 131 -5.22 5.53 -12.53
CA VAL A 131 -6.28 4.61 -12.96
C VAL A 131 -6.42 4.65 -14.49
N THR A 132 -6.43 5.84 -15.07
CA THR A 132 -6.52 6.02 -16.52
C THR A 132 -5.31 5.44 -17.24
N ALA A 133 -4.11 5.65 -16.71
CA ALA A 133 -2.87 5.06 -17.26
C ALA A 133 -2.93 3.52 -17.20
N TYR A 134 -3.35 2.96 -16.07
CA TYR A 134 -3.52 1.52 -15.91
C TYR A 134 -4.49 0.91 -16.93
N LEU A 135 -5.70 1.53 -17.07
CA LEU A 135 -6.72 1.06 -18.03
C LEU A 135 -6.23 1.16 -19.49
N ASN A 136 -5.34 2.10 -19.79
CA ASN A 136 -4.73 2.26 -21.12
C ASN A 136 -3.38 1.56 -21.28
N HIS A 137 -3.00 0.67 -20.34
CA HIS A 137 -1.72 -0.06 -20.35
C HIS A 137 -0.47 0.85 -20.46
N ARG A 138 -0.56 2.07 -19.89
CA ARG A 138 0.55 3.02 -19.81
C ARG A 138 1.28 2.86 -18.48
N LYS A 139 2.54 3.34 -18.43
CA LYS A 139 3.25 3.46 -17.16
C LYS A 139 2.52 4.42 -16.24
N ASP A 140 2.59 4.16 -14.92
CA ASP A 140 2.18 5.11 -13.89
C ASP A 140 3.00 6.41 -14.07
N PRO A 141 2.34 7.56 -14.27
CA PRO A 141 3.04 8.83 -14.50
C PRO A 141 3.57 9.46 -13.21
N TYR A 142 3.15 8.98 -12.05
CA TYR A 142 3.48 9.56 -10.74
C TYR A 142 3.97 8.51 -9.77
N GLY A 143 4.84 8.90 -8.84
CA GLY A 143 5.17 8.13 -7.64
C GLY A 143 3.98 8.06 -6.66
N SER A 144 4.03 7.17 -5.68
CA SER A 144 3.06 7.17 -4.58
C SER A 144 3.51 8.15 -3.51
N PRO A 145 2.63 9.00 -2.94
CA PRO A 145 3.00 9.87 -1.83
C PRO A 145 3.44 9.07 -0.59
N ILE A 146 4.23 9.68 0.28
CA ILE A 146 4.77 9.04 1.49
C ILE A 146 3.70 8.37 2.34
N PRO A 147 2.53 8.98 2.63
CA PRO A 147 1.49 8.31 3.40
C PRO A 147 0.98 7.01 2.75
N GLU A 148 0.84 7.00 1.43
CA GLU A 148 0.40 5.81 0.68
C GLU A 148 1.46 4.70 0.72
N GLN A 149 2.74 5.06 0.58
CA GLN A 149 3.85 4.12 0.68
C GLN A 149 3.93 3.52 2.09
N LEU A 150 3.82 4.36 3.13
CA LEU A 150 3.86 3.92 4.52
C LEU A 150 2.68 3.00 4.87
N ALA A 151 1.45 3.40 4.57
CA ALA A 151 0.26 2.59 4.83
C ALA A 151 0.34 1.20 4.16
N LYS A 152 0.82 1.18 2.91
CA LYS A 152 1.11 -0.06 2.18
C LYS A 152 2.13 -0.93 2.92
N ASN A 153 3.27 -0.37 3.33
CA ASN A 153 4.35 -1.13 3.98
C ASN A 153 3.91 -1.69 5.33
N LEU A 154 3.12 -0.92 6.09
CA LEU A 154 2.63 -1.33 7.40
C LEU A 154 1.65 -2.50 7.36
N LEU A 155 0.69 -2.50 6.43
CA LEU A 155 -0.48 -3.40 6.49
C LEU A 155 -0.66 -4.30 5.28
N LEU A 156 0.02 -4.04 4.14
CA LEU A 156 -0.25 -4.73 2.89
C LEU A 156 1.01 -5.40 2.33
N TRP A 157 0.75 -6.45 1.56
CA TRP A 157 1.81 -7.18 0.83
C TRP A 157 2.10 -6.54 -0.53
N PRO A 158 3.31 -6.70 -1.10
CA PRO A 158 3.63 -6.26 -2.44
C PRO A 158 2.75 -6.96 -3.49
N SER A 159 2.03 -6.18 -4.28
CA SER A 159 1.22 -6.67 -5.40
C SER A 159 0.91 -5.54 -6.37
N LYS A 160 0.79 -5.85 -7.65
CA LYS A 160 0.39 -4.88 -8.69
C LYS A 160 -1.11 -4.95 -9.02
N ASN A 161 -1.94 -5.45 -8.10
CA ASN A 161 -3.37 -5.58 -8.30
C ASN A 161 -4.09 -4.23 -8.09
N PRO A 162 -4.99 -3.78 -8.98
CA PRO A 162 -5.73 -2.53 -8.82
C PRO A 162 -6.62 -2.48 -7.57
N ILE A 163 -7.16 -3.63 -7.11
CA ILE A 163 -7.93 -3.70 -5.86
C ILE A 163 -7.04 -3.32 -4.67
N ARG A 164 -5.80 -3.85 -4.64
CA ARG A 164 -4.83 -3.48 -3.61
C ARG A 164 -4.49 -1.99 -3.66
N LYS A 165 -4.33 -1.42 -4.87
CA LYS A 165 -4.05 0.02 -5.02
C LYS A 165 -5.17 0.90 -4.48
N THR A 166 -6.43 0.44 -4.56
CA THR A 166 -7.56 1.13 -3.92
C THR A 166 -7.48 1.01 -2.40
N LEU A 167 -7.07 -0.14 -1.87
CA LEU A 167 -6.83 -0.30 -0.43
C LEU A 167 -5.67 0.58 0.06
N ASP A 168 -4.58 0.71 -0.71
CA ASP A 168 -3.49 1.64 -0.38
C ASP A 168 -4.06 3.06 -0.14
N ALA A 169 -4.90 3.53 -1.06
CA ALA A 169 -5.50 4.86 -0.99
C ALA A 169 -6.40 5.05 0.26
N VAL A 170 -7.26 4.07 0.55
CA VAL A 170 -8.15 4.11 1.73
C VAL A 170 -7.34 4.12 3.02
N LEU A 171 -6.34 3.23 3.13
CA LEU A 171 -5.49 3.14 4.31
C LEU A 171 -4.60 4.38 4.48
N ALA A 172 -4.11 4.95 3.39
CA ALA A 172 -3.35 6.20 3.43
C ALA A 172 -4.19 7.37 3.96
N GLU A 173 -5.47 7.45 3.54
CA GLU A 173 -6.39 8.47 4.03
C GLU A 173 -6.67 8.31 5.53
N GLN A 174 -6.89 7.08 6.01
CA GLN A 174 -7.03 6.82 7.45
C GLN A 174 -5.76 7.19 8.21
N LEU A 175 -4.58 6.85 7.68
CA LEU A 175 -3.29 7.13 8.31
C LEU A 175 -3.10 8.63 8.57
N VAL A 176 -3.33 9.49 7.56
CA VAL A 176 -3.13 10.95 7.70
C VAL A 176 -4.12 11.62 8.64
N HIS A 177 -5.29 10.99 8.87
CA HIS A 177 -6.24 11.46 9.88
C HIS A 177 -5.90 10.99 11.30
N SER A 178 -5.14 9.89 11.43
CA SER A 178 -4.83 9.26 12.72
C SER A 178 -3.56 9.78 13.37
N ILE A 179 -2.54 10.17 12.58
CA ILE A 179 -1.22 10.60 13.07
C ILE A 179 -0.74 11.88 12.39
N SER A 180 0.20 12.57 13.04
CA SER A 180 0.73 13.83 12.53
C SER A 180 1.64 13.60 11.30
N ARG A 181 1.78 14.63 10.46
CA ARG A 181 2.68 14.69 9.31
C ARG A 181 4.13 14.32 9.67
N GLN A 182 4.64 14.88 10.77
CA GLN A 182 5.98 14.55 11.27
C GLN A 182 6.08 13.08 11.65
N ARG A 183 5.04 12.52 12.28
CA ARG A 183 5.02 11.11 12.65
C ARG A 183 4.95 10.18 11.44
N VAL A 184 4.22 10.56 10.39
CA VAL A 184 4.22 9.83 9.11
C VAL A 184 5.64 9.78 8.54
N LEU A 185 6.34 10.91 8.50
CA LEU A 185 7.70 10.98 7.98
C LEU A 185 8.70 10.19 8.84
N GLU A 186 8.57 10.28 10.17
CA GLU A 186 9.39 9.50 11.10
C GLU A 186 9.24 8.00 10.89
N LEU A 187 8.00 7.53 10.80
CA LEU A 187 7.73 6.13 10.51
C LEU A 187 8.21 5.73 9.12
N TYR A 188 8.00 6.56 8.11
CA TYR A 188 8.49 6.27 6.76
C TYR A 188 10.00 6.05 6.72
N LEU A 189 10.77 6.94 7.34
CA LEU A 189 12.23 6.83 7.43
C LEU A 189 12.70 5.59 8.20
N ASN A 190 11.87 5.08 9.11
CA ASN A 190 12.18 3.86 9.85
C ASN A 190 11.72 2.58 9.14
N GLU A 191 10.64 2.63 8.35
CA GLU A 191 10.04 1.42 7.76
C GLU A 191 10.42 1.21 6.29
N ALA A 192 11.08 2.19 5.65
CA ALA A 192 11.53 2.07 4.26
C ALA A 192 12.68 1.05 4.16
N GLN A 193 12.67 0.26 3.09
CA GLN A 193 13.75 -0.68 2.81
C GLN A 193 14.88 0.03 2.06
N PHE A 194 16.11 -0.09 2.58
CA PHE A 194 17.32 0.49 2.01
C PHE A 194 18.36 -0.54 1.55
N GLY A 195 18.06 -1.81 1.68
CA GLY A 195 18.96 -2.88 1.24
C GLY A 195 18.31 -4.25 1.40
N PRO A 196 18.94 -5.34 0.95
CA PRO A 196 18.51 -6.68 1.29
C PRO A 196 18.42 -6.82 2.82
N ASP A 197 17.21 -7.03 3.34
CA ASP A 197 16.91 -7.19 4.77
C ASP A 197 17.28 -5.99 5.67
N ILE A 198 17.59 -4.81 5.09
CA ILE A 198 17.92 -3.58 5.83
C ILE A 198 16.75 -2.62 5.73
N TYR A 199 16.18 -2.27 6.87
CA TYR A 199 15.05 -1.37 7.00
C TYR A 199 15.38 -0.22 7.95
N GLY A 200 14.91 0.97 7.56
CA GLY A 200 15.13 2.19 8.32
C GLY A 200 16.48 2.86 8.09
N VAL A 201 16.43 4.18 8.27
CA VAL A 201 17.59 5.04 8.03
C VAL A 201 18.71 4.82 9.05
N CYS A 202 18.40 4.35 10.28
CA CYS A 202 19.39 4.00 11.26
C CYS A 202 20.37 2.95 10.73
N ASP A 203 19.86 1.80 10.35
CA ASP A 203 20.67 0.69 9.88
C ASP A 203 21.33 0.98 8.52
N ALA A 204 20.62 1.71 7.65
CA ALA A 204 21.12 2.08 6.35
C ALA A 204 22.37 2.97 6.42
N THR A 205 22.36 4.01 7.22
CA THR A 205 23.50 4.95 7.34
C THR A 205 24.72 4.27 7.93
N TRP A 206 24.55 3.49 8.98
CA TRP A 206 25.64 2.70 9.56
C TRP A 206 26.14 1.61 8.60
N TYR A 207 25.22 0.98 7.87
CA TYR A 207 25.62 -0.07 6.94
C TYR A 207 26.40 0.47 5.74
N TYR A 208 25.97 1.55 5.12
CA TYR A 208 26.63 2.05 3.93
C TYR A 208 27.78 3.02 4.22
N PHE A 209 27.62 3.91 5.18
CA PHE A 209 28.52 5.04 5.35
C PHE A 209 29.35 5.02 6.63
N ASP A 210 29.10 4.08 7.56
CA ASP A 210 29.72 4.04 8.89
C ASP A 210 29.44 5.31 9.72
N GLU A 211 28.31 5.98 9.48
CA GLU A 211 27.89 7.23 10.09
C GLU A 211 26.53 7.11 10.75
N SER A 212 26.29 7.93 11.77
CA SER A 212 24.98 8.00 12.42
C SER A 212 23.97 8.79 11.57
N PRO A 213 22.65 8.56 11.69
CA PRO A 213 21.64 9.24 10.88
C PRO A 213 21.63 10.78 11.04
N ASP A 214 22.13 11.33 12.13
CA ASP A 214 22.21 12.78 12.38
C ASP A 214 23.48 13.42 11.80
N ASP A 215 24.47 12.62 11.42
CA ASP A 215 25.75 13.11 10.87
C ASP A 215 25.82 13.12 9.35
N ILE A 216 24.96 12.33 8.65
CA ILE A 216 25.00 12.25 7.18
C ILE A 216 24.71 13.59 6.52
N GLY A 217 25.44 13.87 5.43
CA GLY A 217 25.25 15.05 4.60
C GLY A 217 24.25 14.84 3.47
N LEU A 218 24.20 15.82 2.56
CA LEU A 218 23.28 15.78 1.43
C LEU A 218 23.67 14.71 0.42
N ASN A 219 24.95 14.39 0.26
CA ASN A 219 25.42 13.39 -0.67
C ASN A 219 24.92 12.00 -0.30
N GLU A 220 25.14 11.61 0.97
CA GLU A 220 24.69 10.33 1.51
C GLU A 220 23.16 10.23 1.48
N ALA A 221 22.48 11.35 1.74
CA ALA A 221 21.03 11.42 1.73
C ALA A 221 20.45 11.10 0.33
N TYR A 222 20.97 11.70 -0.75
CA TYR A 222 20.45 11.39 -2.07
C TYR A 222 20.91 10.01 -2.59
N GLU A 223 22.07 9.48 -2.16
CA GLU A 223 22.43 8.09 -2.43
C GLU A 223 21.39 7.13 -1.86
N LEU A 224 20.95 7.33 -0.61
CA LEU A 224 19.87 6.55 0.00
C LEU A 224 18.53 6.73 -0.74
N MET A 225 18.21 7.94 -1.21
CA MET A 225 17.02 8.14 -2.04
C MET A 225 17.11 7.35 -3.35
N GLY A 226 18.29 7.25 -3.94
CA GLY A 226 18.53 6.44 -5.13
C GLY A 226 18.32 4.94 -4.92
N VAL A 227 18.52 4.45 -3.71
CA VAL A 227 18.30 3.04 -3.35
C VAL A 227 16.81 2.66 -3.25
N LEU A 228 15.96 3.57 -2.77
CA LEU A 228 14.54 3.29 -2.47
C LEU A 228 13.74 2.61 -3.60
N PRO A 229 13.94 2.94 -4.89
CA PRO A 229 13.19 2.29 -5.98
C PRO A 229 13.50 0.80 -6.16
N SER A 230 14.68 0.33 -5.72
CA SER A 230 15.12 -1.06 -5.94
C SER A 230 16.10 -1.57 -4.88
N PRO A 231 15.75 -1.52 -3.58
CA PRO A 231 16.68 -1.73 -2.46
C PRO A 231 17.33 -3.11 -2.42
N VAL A 232 16.72 -4.11 -3.06
CA VAL A 232 17.25 -5.48 -3.10
C VAL A 232 18.57 -5.61 -3.89
N HIS A 233 18.92 -4.62 -4.72
CA HIS A 233 20.15 -4.57 -5.50
C HIS A 233 21.26 -3.76 -4.81
N ALA A 234 20.95 -3.04 -3.74
CA ALA A 234 21.91 -2.21 -3.05
C ALA A 234 22.82 -3.04 -2.14
N HIS A 235 24.12 -3.02 -2.43
CA HIS A 235 25.12 -3.74 -1.66
C HIS A 235 26.22 -2.77 -1.18
N ARG A 236 26.75 -3.01 0.02
CA ARG A 236 27.87 -2.24 0.56
C ARG A 236 29.19 -2.69 -0.08
N LEU A 237 30.04 -1.73 -0.40
CA LEU A 237 31.45 -1.96 -0.73
C LEU A 237 32.26 -2.36 0.51
N PRO A 238 33.35 -3.14 0.35
CA PRO A 238 34.20 -3.57 1.49
C PRO A 238 34.75 -2.42 2.34
N GLY A 239 34.91 -1.23 1.76
CA GLY A 239 35.41 -0.03 2.42
C GLY A 239 34.34 1.00 2.82
N GLY A 240 33.07 0.65 2.70
CA GLY A 240 31.96 1.59 2.82
C GLY A 240 31.48 2.12 1.46
N GLY A 241 30.30 2.75 1.45
CA GLY A 241 29.62 3.21 0.26
C GLY A 241 28.78 2.12 -0.43
N ILE A 242 27.95 2.55 -1.37
CA ILE A 242 27.05 1.68 -2.15
C ILE A 242 27.77 1.19 -3.38
N ASP A 243 27.63 -0.11 -3.73
CA ASP A 243 28.24 -0.66 -4.94
C ASP A 243 27.54 -0.15 -6.21
N MET A 244 28.25 0.69 -6.94
CA MET A 244 27.82 1.23 -8.24
C MET A 244 28.66 0.67 -9.40
N ASN A 245 29.25 -0.52 -9.25
CA ASN A 245 30.11 -1.11 -10.27
C ASN A 245 29.30 -1.50 -11.53
N PRO A 246 29.53 -0.86 -12.69
CA PRO A 246 28.77 -1.15 -13.89
C PRO A 246 29.06 -2.54 -14.49
N ALA A 247 30.07 -3.24 -13.99
CA ALA A 247 30.40 -4.59 -14.42
C ALA A 247 29.48 -5.65 -13.80
N THR A 248 28.87 -5.36 -12.62
CA THR A 248 27.88 -6.22 -11.98
C THR A 248 26.45 -5.84 -12.42
N PRO A 249 25.50 -6.78 -12.46
CA PRO A 249 24.11 -6.44 -12.75
C PRO A 249 23.52 -5.46 -11.73
N ASP A 250 23.72 -5.72 -10.44
CA ASP A 250 23.17 -4.92 -9.34
C ASP A 250 23.80 -3.54 -9.29
N GLY A 251 25.12 -3.43 -9.31
CA GLY A 251 25.82 -2.15 -9.31
C GLY A 251 25.50 -1.28 -10.55
N ARG A 252 25.10 -1.90 -11.66
CA ARG A 252 24.63 -1.16 -12.85
C ARG A 252 23.25 -0.55 -12.61
N ILE A 253 22.36 -1.27 -11.93
CA ILE A 253 21.02 -0.79 -11.56
C ILE A 253 21.19 0.37 -10.57
N GLU A 254 21.91 0.13 -9.47
CA GLU A 254 22.14 1.13 -8.43
C GLU A 254 22.82 2.39 -8.97
N ARG A 255 23.84 2.24 -9.81
CA ARG A 255 24.48 3.39 -10.47
C ARG A 255 23.50 4.24 -11.26
N GLY A 256 22.53 3.63 -11.95
CA GLY A 256 21.51 4.34 -12.71
C GLY A 256 20.56 5.11 -11.80
N LEU A 257 20.11 4.48 -10.72
CA LEU A 257 19.16 5.04 -9.77
C LEU A 257 19.81 6.16 -8.93
N ILE A 258 21.01 5.91 -8.37
CA ILE A 258 21.73 6.88 -7.54
C ILE A 258 22.11 8.11 -8.37
N ARG A 259 22.63 7.96 -9.59
CA ARG A 259 22.91 9.12 -10.46
C ARG A 259 21.68 9.92 -10.82
N ASN A 260 20.54 9.26 -10.92
CA ASN A 260 19.26 9.96 -11.11
C ASN A 260 18.92 10.79 -9.87
N ALA A 261 19.05 10.20 -8.67
CA ALA A 261 18.83 10.90 -7.41
C ALA A 261 19.84 12.04 -7.20
N GLU A 262 21.12 11.83 -7.47
CA GLU A 262 22.18 12.86 -7.44
C GLU A 262 21.83 14.09 -8.30
N PHE A 263 21.16 13.89 -9.40
CA PHE A 263 20.76 14.98 -10.30
C PHE A 263 19.45 15.65 -9.87
N TYR A 264 18.44 14.85 -9.53
CA TYR A 264 17.09 15.37 -9.28
C TYR A 264 16.89 15.87 -7.85
N VAL A 265 17.40 15.18 -6.84
CA VAL A 265 17.15 15.54 -5.44
C VAL A 265 17.67 16.94 -5.08
N PRO A 266 18.92 17.32 -5.38
CA PRO A 266 19.39 18.68 -5.10
C PRO A 266 18.61 19.75 -5.85
N ARG A 267 18.26 19.49 -7.11
CA ARG A 267 17.48 20.41 -7.95
C ARG A 267 16.06 20.59 -7.39
N ASP A 268 15.39 19.50 -7.06
CA ASP A 268 14.01 19.54 -6.57
C ASP A 268 13.99 20.19 -5.16
N LEU A 269 14.98 19.88 -4.32
CA LEU A 269 15.16 20.54 -3.04
C LEU A 269 15.36 22.07 -3.18
N GLU A 270 16.13 22.51 -4.17
CA GLU A 270 16.32 23.96 -4.45
C GLU A 270 15.00 24.61 -4.90
N ILE A 271 14.25 23.95 -5.77
CA ILE A 271 12.93 24.40 -6.28
C ILE A 271 11.94 24.52 -5.11
N ASP A 272 11.94 23.57 -4.19
CA ASP A 272 11.03 23.52 -3.03
C ASP A 272 11.45 24.44 -1.88
N GLY A 273 12.47 25.27 -2.05
CA GLY A 273 12.91 26.25 -1.07
C GLY A 273 14.02 25.79 -0.11
N GLY A 274 14.70 24.69 -0.44
CA GLY A 274 15.79 24.14 0.34
C GLY A 274 15.32 23.62 1.69
N LEU A 275 16.13 23.78 2.72
CA LEU A 275 15.76 23.33 4.08
C LEU A 275 14.58 24.13 4.69
N ASN A 276 14.15 25.25 4.07
CA ASN A 276 13.00 26.01 4.57
C ASN A 276 11.68 25.24 4.46
N LEU A 277 11.57 24.27 3.54
CA LEU A 277 10.39 23.40 3.42
C LEU A 277 10.09 22.65 4.75
N LEU A 278 11.12 22.37 5.56
CA LEU A 278 10.97 21.70 6.84
C LEU A 278 10.26 22.56 7.89
N ALA A 279 10.43 23.90 7.79
CA ALA A 279 9.77 24.83 8.70
C ALA A 279 8.23 24.76 8.60
N GLU A 280 7.68 24.49 7.42
CA GLU A 280 6.24 24.28 7.21
C GLU A 280 5.72 23.05 7.95
N MET A 281 6.60 22.08 8.19
CA MET A 281 6.30 20.89 8.99
C MET A 281 6.59 21.10 10.49
N GLY A 282 7.08 22.29 10.89
CA GLY A 282 7.50 22.56 12.26
C GLY A 282 8.83 21.92 12.66
N ILE A 283 9.64 21.48 11.67
CA ILE A 283 10.98 20.91 11.88
C ILE A 283 11.98 22.04 11.72
N THR A 284 12.48 22.58 12.84
CA THR A 284 13.38 23.75 12.85
C THR A 284 14.83 23.43 13.20
N GLY A 285 15.11 22.18 13.52
CA GLY A 285 16.43 21.68 13.87
C GLY A 285 16.41 20.20 14.22
N THR A 286 17.60 19.68 14.48
CA THR A 286 17.80 18.31 14.96
C THR A 286 18.44 18.32 16.33
N ALA A 287 18.50 17.19 16.99
CA ALA A 287 19.19 16.99 18.25
C ALA A 287 20.72 16.86 18.10
N GLN A 288 21.28 17.25 16.95
CA GLN A 288 22.72 17.22 16.72
C GLN A 288 23.44 18.05 17.82
N GLY A 289 24.39 17.41 18.51
CA GLY A 289 25.07 18.00 19.65
C GLY A 289 24.33 17.87 20.99
N GLU A 290 23.12 17.37 21.05
CA GLU A 290 22.46 17.03 22.32
C GLU A 290 23.04 15.73 22.92
N PRO A 291 22.91 15.52 24.24
CA PRO A 291 23.28 14.25 24.86
C PRO A 291 22.52 13.07 24.26
N ASN A 292 23.13 11.89 24.28
CA ASN A 292 22.50 10.67 23.83
C ASN A 292 21.19 10.41 24.58
N GLY A 293 20.19 9.92 23.85
CA GLY A 293 18.86 9.65 24.37
C GLY A 293 18.20 8.44 23.70
N PRO A 294 17.04 8.03 24.16
CA PRO A 294 16.33 6.91 23.55
C PRO A 294 16.05 7.16 22.06
N GLY A 295 16.42 6.18 21.23
CA GLY A 295 16.20 6.25 19.77
C GLY A 295 17.14 7.22 19.05
N ASP A 296 18.35 7.47 19.55
CA ASP A 296 19.31 8.36 18.90
C ASP A 296 20.12 7.72 17.77
N CYS A 297 20.22 6.39 17.74
CA CYS A 297 21.00 5.63 16.75
C CYS A 297 22.43 6.17 16.52
N ARG A 298 23.04 6.83 17.50
CA ARG A 298 24.41 7.38 17.41
C ARG A 298 25.50 6.33 17.62
N THR A 299 25.10 5.13 17.98
CA THR A 299 26.01 3.98 18.10
C THR A 299 25.59 2.93 17.09
N MET A 300 26.57 2.47 16.31
CA MET A 300 26.32 1.42 15.31
C MET A 300 25.63 0.21 15.94
N PRO A 301 24.45 -0.22 15.40
CA PRO A 301 23.73 -1.38 15.87
C PRO A 301 24.61 -2.64 15.84
N PRO A 302 24.51 -3.52 16.85
CA PRO A 302 25.35 -4.72 16.93
C PRO A 302 25.19 -5.67 15.74
N ASP A 303 24.00 -5.75 15.17
CA ASP A 303 23.70 -6.66 14.07
C ASP A 303 24.23 -6.11 12.74
N ILE A 304 24.17 -4.80 12.51
CA ILE A 304 24.88 -4.13 11.41
C ILE A 304 26.37 -4.35 11.47
N ARG A 305 26.99 -4.22 12.66
CA ARG A 305 28.42 -4.49 12.86
C ARG A 305 28.78 -5.93 12.50
N LYS A 306 27.94 -6.91 12.87
CA LYS A 306 28.12 -8.31 12.52
C LYS A 306 28.02 -8.53 11.01
N LEU A 307 27.04 -7.91 10.35
CA LEU A 307 26.83 -8.01 8.92
C LEU A 307 28.03 -7.47 8.14
N ILE A 308 28.53 -6.29 8.49
CA ILE A 308 29.73 -5.68 7.88
C ILE A 308 30.94 -6.60 8.06
N ALA A 309 31.17 -7.11 9.28
CA ALA A 309 32.29 -8.00 9.55
C ALA A 309 32.20 -9.35 8.81
N ALA A 310 30.99 -9.85 8.54
CA ALA A 310 30.76 -11.06 7.75
C ALA A 310 31.09 -10.80 6.26
N GLY A 311 30.66 -9.67 5.68
CA GLY A 311 30.96 -9.26 4.31
C GLY A 311 32.45 -9.07 4.06
N GLN A 312 33.18 -8.48 4.99
CA GLN A 312 34.64 -8.32 4.90
C GLN A 312 35.38 -9.66 4.89
N ARG A 313 34.93 -10.64 5.65
CA ARG A 313 35.54 -11.99 5.67
C ARG A 313 35.36 -12.76 4.38
N SER A 314 34.18 -12.61 3.74
CA SER A 314 33.91 -13.26 2.44
C SER A 314 34.76 -12.67 1.32
N SER A 315 35.07 -11.39 1.34
CA SER A 315 35.90 -10.72 0.34
C SER A 315 37.41 -11.04 0.45
N THR A 316 37.90 -11.33 1.67
CA THR A 316 39.32 -11.70 1.91
C THR A 316 39.62 -13.18 1.69
N GLY A 317 38.60 -14.04 1.67
CA GLY A 317 38.76 -15.49 1.46
C GLY A 317 38.81 -15.94 -0.01
N THR A 318 38.65 -15.02 -0.95
CA THR A 318 38.64 -15.28 -2.40
C THR A 318 39.90 -14.75 -3.15
N SER A 319 40.95 -14.36 -2.42
CA SER A 319 42.25 -13.91 -3.02
C SER A 319 43.30 -15.02 -3.05
#